data_4c974e5f8c0d231d4cfdb5df3838e843
#
_entry.id   4c974e5f8c0d231d4cfdb5df3838e843
#
_cell.length_a   1.000
_cell.length_b   1.000
_cell.length_c   1.000
_cell.angle_alpha   90.00
_cell.angle_beta   90.00
_cell.angle_gamma   90.00
#
_symmetry.space_group_name_H-M   'P 1'
#
loop_
_entity.id
_entity.type
_entity.pdbx_description
1 polymer ?
#
loop_
_entity_poly.entity_id
_entity_poly.type
_entity_poly.pdbx_seq_one_letter_code
_entity_poly.pdbx_strand_id
1 'polypeptide(L)'
;MTHAKLENLNVESLSSMPTPEEIHALLPLTDKAAATVVQGRETLQRILDRQDPRLFVVVGPCSIHDPVAGMDYAKRLKKLADEVGETLVLVMRVYFEKPRTSTGWKGYINDPYMDDSFHIEEGMKRAREFLIAVNELGLPAATEALDPISPQYLGDLISWTAIGARTSESQTHREMSSGLSTPVGFKNATDGDLSVAINAIISAANPHSFLGINAQGKTSIVRTRGNRYGHVVLRGGDGRPNYDSVSVSLGEQALAKAKLAQNLVVDCSHANSYKKPEMQPLVLSDVAQQIAHGNRSIVGLMIESNIEAGNQPIPADLSKLKYGCSVTDACIDWNTTESALHSMHQQLKSVLPGRSK
;
A
#
# COMPACT_ATOMS: atom_id res chain seq x y z
N MET A 1 0.27 35.07 40.65
CA MET A 1 -0.69 33.98 40.39
C MET A 1 0.00 33.02 39.42
N THR A 2 0.34 31.81 39.89
CA THR A 2 0.84 30.75 39.03
C THR A 2 -0.33 30.27 38.17
N HIS A 3 -0.30 30.59 36.89
CA HIS A 3 -1.30 30.02 35.96
C HIS A 3 -1.20 28.49 36.01
N ALA A 4 -2.31 27.80 36.25
CA ALA A 4 -2.36 26.35 36.15
C ALA A 4 -1.87 25.94 34.75
N LYS A 5 -1.14 24.84 34.64
CA LYS A 5 -0.74 24.27 33.34
C LYS A 5 -2.02 23.94 32.56
N LEU A 6 -2.22 24.54 31.38
CA LEU A 6 -3.42 24.41 30.57
C LEU A 6 -3.24 23.47 29.38
N GLU A 7 -1.97 23.18 29.01
CA GLU A 7 -1.63 22.39 27.85
C GLU A 7 -0.69 21.24 28.22
N ASN A 8 -0.64 20.23 27.40
CA ASN A 8 0.25 19.07 27.56
C ASN A 8 0.10 18.32 28.90
N LEU A 9 -1.10 18.33 29.48
CA LEU A 9 -1.37 17.68 30.76
C LEU A 9 -1.17 16.15 30.71
N ASN A 10 -1.35 15.56 29.53
CA ASN A 10 -1.22 14.13 29.26
C ASN A 10 -0.02 13.81 28.37
N VAL A 11 0.87 14.79 28.13
CA VAL A 11 2.12 14.59 27.37
C VAL A 11 3.26 14.40 28.34
N GLU A 12 3.89 13.25 28.28
CA GLU A 12 5.05 12.91 29.13
C GLU A 12 6.30 13.65 28.67
N SER A 13 6.60 13.59 27.37
CA SER A 13 7.79 14.21 26.79
C SER A 13 7.57 14.61 25.34
N LEU A 14 8.36 15.56 24.87
CA LEU A 14 8.47 15.94 23.45
C LEU A 14 9.95 15.88 23.07
N SER A 15 10.28 15.11 22.05
CA SER A 15 11.62 15.03 21.47
C SER A 15 11.58 15.36 19.99
N SER A 16 12.62 16.02 19.49
CA SER A 16 12.74 16.33 18.08
C SER A 16 13.20 15.11 17.30
N MET A 17 12.57 14.85 16.15
CA MET A 17 13.10 13.94 15.14
C MET A 17 14.06 14.66 14.20
N PRO A 18 15.05 13.96 13.60
CA PRO A 18 15.77 14.48 12.44
C PRO A 18 14.78 14.92 11.35
N THR A 19 15.11 16.00 10.68
CA THR A 19 14.25 16.53 9.61
C THR A 19 14.25 15.61 8.38
N PRO A 20 13.24 15.70 7.48
CA PRO A 20 13.27 14.98 6.20
C PRO A 20 14.57 15.22 5.42
N GLU A 21 15.05 16.48 5.36
CA GLU A 21 16.28 16.84 4.67
C GLU A 21 17.52 16.15 5.28
N GLU A 22 17.62 16.08 6.61
CA GLU A 22 18.72 15.38 7.30
C GLU A 22 18.68 13.87 7.03
N ILE A 23 17.51 13.25 7.06
CA ILE A 23 17.36 11.81 6.75
C ILE A 23 17.69 11.55 5.27
N HIS A 24 17.26 12.39 4.33
CA HIS A 24 17.59 12.28 2.92
C HIS A 24 19.09 12.47 2.66
N ALA A 25 19.75 13.39 3.37
CA ALA A 25 21.19 13.58 3.28
C ALA A 25 21.99 12.40 3.87
N LEU A 26 21.50 11.80 4.96
CA LEU A 26 22.10 10.62 5.58
C LEU A 26 21.95 9.36 4.69
N LEU A 27 20.79 9.20 4.07
CA LEU A 27 20.40 8.04 3.26
C LEU A 27 19.93 8.53 1.87
N PRO A 28 20.87 8.97 1.02
CA PRO A 28 20.53 9.55 -0.28
C PRO A 28 19.95 8.50 -1.22
N LEU A 29 19.03 8.95 -2.07
CA LEU A 29 18.48 8.14 -3.14
C LEU A 29 19.57 7.88 -4.20
N THR A 30 19.74 6.61 -4.58
CA THR A 30 20.64 6.25 -5.68
C THR A 30 19.96 6.47 -7.05
N ASP A 31 20.75 6.68 -8.09
CA ASP A 31 20.22 6.86 -9.47
C ASP A 31 19.36 5.65 -9.89
N LYS A 32 19.77 4.44 -9.53
CA LYS A 32 19.03 3.23 -9.85
C LYS A 32 17.70 3.15 -9.12
N ALA A 33 17.67 3.45 -7.82
CA ALA A 33 16.45 3.50 -7.04
C ALA A 33 15.51 4.59 -7.56
N ALA A 34 16.03 5.79 -7.88
CA ALA A 34 15.26 6.88 -8.48
C ALA A 34 14.62 6.47 -9.81
N ALA A 35 15.39 5.83 -10.70
CA ALA A 35 14.87 5.33 -11.97
C ALA A 35 13.75 4.31 -11.78
N THR A 36 13.88 3.38 -10.81
CA THR A 36 12.85 2.39 -10.47
C THR A 36 11.55 3.06 -10.02
N VAL A 37 11.64 4.06 -9.14
CA VAL A 37 10.46 4.79 -8.65
C VAL A 37 9.77 5.55 -9.79
N VAL A 38 10.53 6.29 -10.60
CA VAL A 38 9.97 7.05 -11.73
C VAL A 38 9.28 6.12 -12.72
N GLN A 39 9.98 5.07 -13.17
CA GLN A 39 9.43 4.09 -14.10
C GLN A 39 8.21 3.37 -13.51
N GLY A 40 8.26 3.04 -12.22
CA GLY A 40 7.13 2.43 -11.51
C GLY A 40 5.89 3.31 -11.55
N ARG A 41 6.03 4.59 -11.17
CA ARG A 41 4.93 5.58 -11.20
C ARG A 41 4.35 5.76 -12.60
N GLU A 42 5.19 5.98 -13.59
CA GLU A 42 4.77 6.16 -14.99
C GLU A 42 4.05 4.91 -15.52
N THR A 43 4.56 3.73 -15.24
CA THR A 43 3.91 2.47 -15.64
C THR A 43 2.52 2.33 -15.01
N LEU A 44 2.38 2.59 -13.72
CA LEU A 44 1.10 2.53 -13.02
C LEU A 44 0.12 3.59 -13.56
N GLN A 45 0.58 4.80 -13.83
CA GLN A 45 -0.24 5.84 -14.44
C GLN A 45 -0.73 5.44 -15.83
N ARG A 46 0.14 4.86 -16.68
CA ARG A 46 -0.25 4.35 -18.00
C ARG A 46 -1.28 3.22 -17.93
N ILE A 47 -1.19 2.34 -16.93
CA ILE A 47 -2.21 1.29 -16.70
C ILE A 47 -3.55 1.95 -16.32
N LEU A 48 -3.55 2.93 -15.43
CA LEU A 48 -4.74 3.67 -15.02
C LEU A 48 -5.35 4.49 -16.18
N ASP A 49 -4.52 5.02 -17.07
CA ASP A 49 -4.93 5.76 -18.28
C ASP A 49 -5.26 4.83 -19.47
N ARG A 50 -5.23 3.49 -19.29
CA ARG A 50 -5.50 2.45 -20.34
C ARG A 50 -4.52 2.49 -21.51
N GLN A 51 -3.33 3.04 -21.31
CA GLN A 51 -2.25 3.07 -22.28
C GLN A 51 -1.32 1.85 -22.18
N ASP A 52 -1.34 1.15 -21.07
CA ASP A 52 -0.65 -0.11 -20.85
C ASP A 52 -1.71 -1.18 -20.52
N PRO A 53 -1.81 -2.27 -21.29
CA PRO A 53 -2.85 -3.29 -21.08
C PRO A 53 -2.61 -4.20 -19.90
N ARG A 54 -1.40 -4.17 -19.31
CA ARG A 54 -1.03 -5.01 -18.18
C ARG A 54 -1.84 -4.67 -16.93
N LEU A 55 -1.77 -5.55 -15.97
CA LEU A 55 -2.30 -5.35 -14.63
C LEU A 55 -1.14 -5.07 -13.67
N PHE A 56 -1.38 -4.28 -12.64
CA PHE A 56 -0.42 -4.22 -11.56
C PHE A 56 -0.87 -5.08 -10.37
N VAL A 57 0.09 -5.68 -9.67
CA VAL A 57 -0.19 -6.51 -8.49
C VAL A 57 0.66 -6.00 -7.33
N VAL A 58 -0.03 -5.44 -6.32
CA VAL A 58 0.61 -5.05 -5.05
C VAL A 58 0.68 -6.28 -4.17
N VAL A 59 1.87 -6.88 -4.03
CA VAL A 59 2.05 -8.19 -3.38
C VAL A 59 3.21 -8.17 -2.40
N GLY A 60 3.02 -8.75 -1.22
CA GLY A 60 4.04 -8.85 -0.20
C GLY A 60 3.48 -8.97 1.21
N PRO A 61 4.36 -8.92 2.23
CA PRO A 61 3.99 -9.08 3.62
C PRO A 61 2.89 -8.12 4.07
N CYS A 62 2.03 -8.56 4.99
CA CYS A 62 1.04 -7.69 5.62
C CYS A 62 1.73 -6.48 6.27
N SER A 63 2.87 -6.72 6.92
CA SER A 63 3.78 -5.69 7.43
C SER A 63 5.22 -6.17 7.37
N ILE A 64 6.17 -5.23 7.18
CA ILE A 64 7.59 -5.50 7.33
C ILE A 64 7.93 -5.35 8.81
N HIS A 65 8.32 -6.44 9.45
CA HIS A 65 8.81 -6.47 10.84
C HIS A 65 10.24 -7.00 10.92
N ASP A 66 10.64 -7.82 9.97
CA ASP A 66 11.98 -8.37 9.80
C ASP A 66 12.52 -7.94 8.43
N PRO A 67 13.47 -7.00 8.37
CA PRO A 67 14.03 -6.52 7.11
C PRO A 67 14.85 -7.60 6.37
N VAL A 68 15.39 -8.60 7.08
CA VAL A 68 16.16 -9.69 6.45
C VAL A 68 15.21 -10.60 5.67
N ALA A 69 14.13 -11.06 6.31
CA ALA A 69 13.09 -11.83 5.65
C ALA A 69 12.40 -11.03 4.54
N GLY A 70 12.17 -9.71 4.78
CA GLY A 70 11.63 -8.80 3.78
C GLY A 70 12.49 -8.68 2.52
N MET A 71 13.82 -8.63 2.66
CA MET A 71 14.75 -8.60 1.52
C MET A 71 14.88 -9.95 0.81
N ASP A 72 14.79 -11.07 1.52
CA ASP A 72 14.68 -12.39 0.88
C ASP A 72 13.40 -12.46 0.02
N TYR A 73 12.27 -12.04 0.58
CA TYR A 73 11.03 -11.94 -0.17
C TYR A 73 11.17 -11.03 -1.41
N ALA A 74 11.77 -9.84 -1.26
CA ALA A 74 11.99 -8.90 -2.36
C ALA A 74 12.81 -9.50 -3.50
N LYS A 75 13.87 -10.24 -3.20
CA LYS A 75 14.69 -10.92 -4.21
C LYS A 75 13.92 -11.99 -4.98
N ARG A 76 13.12 -12.79 -4.28
CA ARG A 76 12.21 -13.77 -4.91
C ARG A 76 11.18 -13.07 -5.79
N LEU A 77 10.56 -12.00 -5.28
CA LEU A 77 9.55 -11.25 -6.01
C LEU A 77 10.12 -10.58 -7.26
N LYS A 78 11.36 -10.08 -7.20
CA LYS A 78 12.01 -9.51 -8.38
C LYS A 78 12.22 -10.57 -9.49
N LYS A 79 12.67 -11.77 -9.12
CA LYS A 79 12.80 -12.87 -10.10
C LYS A 79 11.44 -13.18 -10.75
N LEU A 80 10.39 -13.34 -9.95
CA LEU A 80 9.04 -13.58 -10.45
C LEU A 80 8.54 -12.41 -11.32
N ALA A 81 8.83 -11.15 -10.94
CA ALA A 81 8.45 -9.98 -11.73
C ALA A 81 9.04 -9.99 -13.14
N ASP A 82 10.29 -10.46 -13.29
CA ASP A 82 10.92 -10.60 -14.59
C ASP A 82 10.27 -11.70 -15.44
N GLU A 83 9.79 -12.78 -14.82
CA GLU A 83 9.13 -13.91 -15.49
C GLU A 83 7.70 -13.58 -15.98
N VAL A 84 6.94 -12.79 -15.20
CA VAL A 84 5.54 -12.47 -15.51
C VAL A 84 5.34 -11.06 -16.09
N GLY A 85 6.42 -10.32 -16.32
CA GLY A 85 6.42 -8.89 -16.69
C GLY A 85 5.69 -8.53 -17.98
N GLU A 86 5.44 -9.51 -18.85
CA GLU A 86 4.65 -9.33 -20.06
C GLU A 86 3.16 -9.02 -19.76
N THR A 87 2.65 -9.49 -18.62
CA THR A 87 1.23 -9.34 -18.23
C THR A 87 1.02 -8.63 -16.92
N LEU A 88 1.93 -8.83 -15.94
CA LEU A 88 1.80 -8.34 -14.59
C LEU A 88 2.96 -7.42 -14.23
N VAL A 89 2.65 -6.25 -13.70
CA VAL A 89 3.60 -5.33 -13.10
C VAL A 89 3.57 -5.56 -11.60
N LEU A 90 4.56 -6.29 -11.06
CA LEU A 90 4.61 -6.56 -9.63
C LEU A 90 5.17 -5.35 -8.88
N VAL A 91 4.46 -4.93 -7.86
CA VAL A 91 4.83 -3.84 -6.96
C VAL A 91 4.92 -4.42 -5.55
N MET A 92 6.09 -4.31 -4.92
CA MET A 92 6.26 -4.90 -3.59
C MET A 92 5.45 -4.14 -2.54
N ARG A 93 4.64 -4.84 -1.79
CA ARG A 93 3.94 -4.32 -0.63
C ARG A 93 4.93 -4.14 0.53
N VAL A 94 5.22 -2.89 0.90
CA VAL A 94 6.16 -2.50 1.96
C VAL A 94 5.41 -1.62 2.96
N TYR A 95 4.73 -2.25 3.89
CA TYR A 95 3.91 -1.57 4.89
C TYR A 95 4.66 -1.56 6.23
N PHE A 96 5.03 -0.36 6.68
CA PHE A 96 5.75 -0.14 7.93
C PHE A 96 4.85 0.33 9.06
N GLU A 97 3.69 0.86 8.75
CA GLU A 97 2.71 1.39 9.69
C GLU A 97 1.45 0.54 9.66
N LYS A 98 0.90 0.26 10.81
CA LYS A 98 -0.29 -0.58 10.93
C LYS A 98 -1.38 0.13 11.74
N PRO A 99 -2.54 0.43 11.11
CA PRO A 99 -3.69 0.96 11.84
C PRO A 99 -4.22 -0.11 12.79
N ARG A 100 -4.30 0.21 14.07
CA ARG A 100 -4.84 -0.69 15.10
C ARG A 100 -6.22 -0.21 15.55
N THR A 101 -7.15 -1.13 15.72
CA THR A 101 -8.52 -0.79 16.18
C THR A 101 -8.52 -0.41 17.66
N SER A 102 -7.64 -1.03 18.46
CA SER A 102 -7.47 -0.74 19.89
C SER A 102 -5.99 -0.60 20.24
N THR A 103 -5.32 -1.68 20.58
CA THR A 103 -3.90 -1.75 20.96
C THR A 103 -3.15 -2.75 20.08
N GLY A 104 -1.82 -2.74 20.17
CA GLY A 104 -0.94 -3.66 19.45
C GLY A 104 0.20 -2.94 18.76
N TRP A 105 1.16 -3.70 18.27
CA TRP A 105 2.31 -3.20 17.55
C TRP A 105 1.90 -2.31 16.36
N LYS A 106 2.38 -1.07 16.35
CA LYS A 106 1.98 -0.04 15.38
C LYS A 106 2.77 -0.07 14.08
N GLY A 107 3.75 -0.96 13.97
CA GLY A 107 4.57 -1.10 12.78
C GLY A 107 6.04 -0.76 13.01
N TYR A 108 6.85 -1.04 11.99
CA TYR A 108 8.30 -0.98 12.04
C TYR A 108 8.87 0.44 12.25
N ILE A 109 8.19 1.47 11.74
CA ILE A 109 8.61 2.86 11.98
C ILE A 109 8.41 3.22 13.44
N ASN A 110 7.25 2.87 14.02
CA ASN A 110 6.91 3.26 15.38
C ASN A 110 7.68 2.48 16.45
N ASP A 111 7.91 1.19 16.20
CA ASP A 111 8.56 0.28 17.15
C ASP A 111 9.36 -0.79 16.38
N PRO A 112 10.58 -0.42 15.93
CA PRO A 112 11.41 -1.30 15.08
C PRO A 112 11.94 -2.52 15.81
N TYR A 113 11.97 -2.50 17.14
CA TYR A 113 12.46 -3.60 17.97
C TYR A 113 11.33 -4.49 18.51
N MET A 114 10.06 -4.11 18.31
CA MET A 114 8.89 -4.87 18.80
C MET A 114 8.90 -5.10 20.32
N ASP A 115 9.40 -4.14 21.09
CA ASP A 115 9.60 -4.20 22.53
C ASP A 115 8.98 -3.02 23.30
N ASP A 116 8.10 -2.26 22.60
CA ASP A 116 7.46 -1.03 23.10
C ASP A 116 8.46 0.07 23.50
N SER A 117 9.69 0.03 22.97
CA SER A 117 10.69 1.10 23.18
C SER A 117 10.46 2.34 22.33
N PHE A 118 9.68 2.23 21.25
CA PHE A 118 9.27 3.31 20.35
C PHE A 118 10.43 4.15 19.80
N HIS A 119 11.53 3.52 19.40
CA HIS A 119 12.66 4.18 18.72
C HIS A 119 12.29 4.62 17.30
N ILE A 120 11.37 5.61 17.19
CA ILE A 120 10.77 6.05 15.91
C ILE A 120 11.82 6.60 14.94
N GLU A 121 12.82 7.34 15.43
CA GLU A 121 13.92 7.84 14.61
C GLU A 121 14.68 6.71 13.91
N GLU A 122 15.02 5.68 14.66
CA GLU A 122 15.69 4.48 14.13
C GLU A 122 14.77 3.71 13.16
N GLY A 123 13.49 3.58 13.52
CA GLY A 123 12.50 2.95 12.65
C GLY A 123 12.36 3.65 11.30
N MET A 124 12.38 4.99 11.29
CA MET A 124 12.30 5.78 10.05
C MET A 124 13.56 5.60 9.19
N LYS A 125 14.75 5.63 9.77
CA LYS A 125 16.01 5.38 9.06
C LYS A 125 16.03 3.99 8.42
N ARG A 126 15.71 2.96 9.17
CA ARG A 126 15.67 1.57 8.69
C ARG A 126 14.60 1.35 7.63
N ALA A 127 13.45 2.00 7.76
CA ALA A 127 12.40 1.95 6.74
C ALA A 127 12.89 2.54 5.41
N ARG A 128 13.59 3.67 5.45
CA ARG A 128 14.17 4.30 4.27
C ARG A 128 15.26 3.44 3.64
N GLU A 129 16.20 2.90 4.43
CA GLU A 129 17.25 1.97 3.96
C GLU A 129 16.65 0.75 3.24
N PHE A 130 15.61 0.16 3.83
CA PHE A 130 14.91 -0.97 3.24
C PHE A 130 14.27 -0.61 1.89
N LEU A 131 13.60 0.54 1.80
CA LEU A 131 12.98 1.01 0.56
C LEU A 131 14.02 1.31 -0.53
N ILE A 132 15.17 1.90 -0.18
CA ILE A 132 16.28 2.11 -1.11
C ILE A 132 16.72 0.76 -1.67
N ALA A 133 16.98 -0.23 -0.80
CA ALA A 133 17.44 -1.55 -1.21
C ALA A 133 16.43 -2.28 -2.11
N VAL A 134 15.12 -2.18 -1.83
CA VAL A 134 14.05 -2.76 -2.68
C VAL A 134 14.06 -2.10 -4.07
N ASN A 135 14.12 -0.76 -4.13
CA ASN A 135 14.14 -0.04 -5.41
C ASN A 135 15.45 -0.31 -6.18
N GLU A 136 16.59 -0.53 -5.51
CA GLU A 136 17.85 -0.94 -6.15
C GLU A 136 17.79 -2.33 -6.80
N LEU A 137 16.92 -3.21 -6.35
CA LEU A 137 16.62 -4.45 -7.07
C LEU A 137 15.92 -4.20 -8.41
N GLY A 138 15.38 -3.00 -8.64
CA GLY A 138 14.49 -2.69 -9.76
C GLY A 138 13.04 -3.13 -9.49
N LEU A 139 12.64 -3.18 -8.23
CA LEU A 139 11.30 -3.56 -7.80
C LEU A 139 10.58 -2.33 -7.21
N PRO A 140 9.52 -1.80 -7.86
CA PRO A 140 8.78 -0.68 -7.33
C PRO A 140 8.09 -1.04 -6.02
N ALA A 141 8.01 -0.09 -5.09
CA ALA A 141 7.43 -0.29 -3.76
C ALA A 141 6.08 0.40 -3.60
N ALA A 142 5.19 -0.25 -2.85
CA ALA A 142 3.89 0.26 -2.42
C ALA A 142 3.82 0.34 -0.89
N THR A 143 3.17 1.37 -0.36
CA THR A 143 2.93 1.49 1.08
C THR A 143 1.52 1.97 1.39
N GLU A 144 1.12 1.91 2.67
CA GLU A 144 -0.04 2.64 3.18
C GLU A 144 0.44 3.97 3.78
N ALA A 145 -0.13 5.08 3.36
CA ALA A 145 0.10 6.36 4.00
C ALA A 145 -0.86 6.49 5.19
N LEU A 146 -0.38 6.19 6.38
CA LEU A 146 -1.15 6.23 7.62
C LEU A 146 -0.85 7.49 8.41
N ASP A 147 0.41 7.72 8.79
CA ASP A 147 0.83 8.97 9.41
C ASP A 147 0.99 10.06 8.33
N PRO A 148 0.41 11.26 8.52
CA PRO A 148 0.47 12.31 7.51
C PRO A 148 1.85 12.94 7.32
N ILE A 149 2.81 12.67 8.21
CA ILE A 149 4.18 13.18 8.16
C ILE A 149 5.12 12.20 7.46
N SER A 150 4.93 10.89 7.63
CA SER A 150 5.78 9.84 7.04
C SER A 150 6.04 10.01 5.53
N PRO A 151 5.10 10.48 4.70
CA PRO A 151 5.37 10.71 3.28
C PRO A 151 6.47 11.74 2.98
N GLN A 152 6.76 12.68 3.89
CA GLN A 152 7.86 13.63 3.71
C GLN A 152 9.24 12.96 3.82
N TYR A 153 9.34 11.84 4.51
CA TYR A 153 10.58 11.07 4.70
C TYR A 153 10.77 9.98 3.66
N LEU A 154 9.68 9.40 3.15
CA LEU A 154 9.71 8.16 2.36
C LEU A 154 9.07 8.29 0.98
N GLY A 155 8.37 9.40 0.71
CA GLY A 155 7.56 9.53 -0.51
C GLY A 155 8.37 9.47 -1.80
N ASP A 156 9.65 9.85 -1.79
CA ASP A 156 10.58 9.75 -2.92
C ASP A 156 10.93 8.29 -3.31
N LEU A 157 10.59 7.32 -2.46
CA LEU A 157 10.88 5.89 -2.62
C LEU A 157 9.63 5.04 -2.95
N ILE A 158 8.46 5.65 -3.02
CA ILE A 158 7.18 4.95 -3.19
C ILE A 158 6.64 5.15 -4.61
N SER A 159 6.17 4.06 -5.21
CA SER A 159 5.57 4.07 -6.55
C SER A 159 4.03 4.02 -6.51
N TRP A 160 3.43 3.45 -5.47
CA TRP A 160 1.98 3.35 -5.28
C TRP A 160 1.62 3.48 -3.80
N THR A 161 0.51 4.16 -3.51
CA THR A 161 0.08 4.39 -2.12
C THR A 161 -1.34 3.89 -1.91
N ALA A 162 -1.58 3.21 -0.78
CA ALA A 162 -2.92 2.91 -0.29
C ALA A 162 -3.36 3.91 0.79
N ILE A 163 -4.66 4.21 0.80
CA ILE A 163 -5.36 4.76 1.96
C ILE A 163 -6.26 3.67 2.51
N GLY A 164 -6.08 3.33 3.77
CA GLY A 164 -6.78 2.23 4.43
C GLY A 164 -8.27 2.47 4.61
N ALA A 165 -9.03 1.40 4.85
CA ALA A 165 -10.48 1.47 5.04
C ALA A 165 -10.92 2.38 6.21
N ARG A 166 -10.08 2.50 7.25
CA ARG A 166 -10.34 3.35 8.43
C ARG A 166 -9.99 4.82 8.19
N THR A 167 -9.20 5.12 7.16
CA THR A 167 -8.66 6.46 6.88
C THR A 167 -9.19 7.07 5.60
N SER A 168 -9.85 6.31 4.72
CA SER A 168 -10.48 6.83 3.49
C SER A 168 -11.56 7.89 3.76
N GLU A 169 -12.19 7.88 4.93
CA GLU A 169 -13.15 8.89 5.35
C GLU A 169 -12.50 10.16 5.93
N SER A 170 -11.25 10.04 6.40
CA SER A 170 -10.52 11.14 7.04
C SER A 170 -10.20 12.27 6.06
N GLN A 171 -10.59 13.50 6.40
CA GLN A 171 -10.25 14.70 5.64
C GLN A 171 -8.73 14.86 5.51
N THR A 172 -7.99 14.69 6.60
CA THR A 172 -6.51 14.80 6.59
C THR A 172 -5.87 13.87 5.57
N HIS A 173 -6.34 12.62 5.46
CA HIS A 173 -5.80 11.66 4.50
C HIS A 173 -6.20 11.99 3.05
N ARG A 174 -7.39 12.55 2.82
CA ARG A 174 -7.83 13.02 1.50
C ARG A 174 -7.00 14.22 1.03
N GLU A 175 -6.77 15.19 1.92
CA GLU A 175 -5.93 16.36 1.68
C GLU A 175 -4.48 15.95 1.39
N MET A 176 -3.89 15.09 2.24
CA MET A 176 -2.55 14.51 2.03
C MET A 176 -2.45 13.84 0.65
N SER A 177 -3.44 13.00 0.30
CA SER A 177 -3.47 12.26 -0.97
C SER A 177 -3.48 13.16 -2.19
N SER A 178 -4.06 14.36 -2.09
CA SER A 178 -4.06 15.36 -3.16
C SER A 178 -2.65 15.88 -3.52
N GLY A 179 -1.68 15.71 -2.63
CA GLY A 179 -0.30 16.14 -2.79
C GLY A 179 0.69 15.01 -3.05
N LEU A 180 0.28 13.75 -2.91
CA LEU A 180 1.18 12.61 -3.14
C LEU A 180 1.57 12.51 -4.62
N SER A 181 2.84 12.16 -4.87
CA SER A 181 3.39 11.98 -6.22
C SER A 181 3.09 10.60 -6.82
N THR A 182 2.34 9.79 -6.12
CA THR A 182 1.98 8.40 -6.49
C THR A 182 0.53 8.31 -6.93
N PRO A 183 0.14 7.32 -7.75
CA PRO A 183 -1.23 6.84 -7.79
C PRO A 183 -1.68 6.41 -6.39
N VAL A 184 -2.97 6.65 -6.05
CA VAL A 184 -3.52 6.39 -4.72
C VAL A 184 -4.75 5.49 -4.81
N GLY A 185 -4.66 4.32 -4.17
CA GLY A 185 -5.77 3.39 -4.02
C GLY A 185 -6.52 3.65 -2.71
N PHE A 186 -7.78 4.08 -2.81
CA PHE A 186 -8.65 4.27 -1.65
C PHE A 186 -9.48 3.01 -1.40
N LYS A 187 -9.27 2.38 -0.25
CA LYS A 187 -10.08 1.22 0.16
C LYS A 187 -11.49 1.66 0.50
N ASN A 188 -12.50 0.87 0.11
CA ASN A 188 -13.85 1.05 0.62
C ASN A 188 -13.87 0.91 2.15
N ALA A 189 -14.90 1.46 2.79
CA ALA A 189 -15.04 1.45 4.25
C ALA A 189 -15.09 0.02 4.83
N THR A 190 -14.95 -0.11 6.13
CA THR A 190 -14.92 -1.41 6.82
C THR A 190 -16.25 -2.17 6.74
N ASP A 191 -17.36 -1.47 6.59
CA ASP A 191 -18.70 -2.02 6.36
C ASP A 191 -18.97 -2.41 4.89
N GLY A 192 -18.07 -2.02 3.97
CA GLY A 192 -18.18 -2.29 2.55
C GLY A 192 -18.65 -1.10 1.71
N ASP A 193 -18.98 0.06 2.31
CA ASP A 193 -19.47 1.22 1.58
C ASP A 193 -18.42 1.78 0.63
N LEU A 194 -18.77 1.84 -0.66
CA LEU A 194 -17.95 2.39 -1.73
C LEU A 194 -17.99 3.92 -1.79
N SER A 195 -19.04 4.55 -1.27
CA SER A 195 -19.20 6.01 -1.33
C SER A 195 -18.06 6.74 -0.63
N VAL A 196 -17.51 6.15 0.43
CA VAL A 196 -16.36 6.67 1.18
C VAL A 196 -15.13 6.79 0.28
N ALA A 197 -14.81 5.73 -0.47
CA ALA A 197 -13.67 5.73 -1.40
C ALA A 197 -13.90 6.68 -2.59
N ILE A 198 -15.11 6.69 -3.15
CA ILE A 198 -15.48 7.58 -4.26
C ILE A 198 -15.35 9.07 -3.84
N ASN A 199 -15.87 9.42 -2.66
CA ASN A 199 -15.74 10.77 -2.10
C ASN A 199 -14.27 11.15 -1.84
N ALA A 200 -13.45 10.18 -1.39
CA ALA A 200 -12.02 10.39 -1.19
C ALA A 200 -11.30 10.67 -2.51
N ILE A 201 -11.62 9.94 -3.59
CA ILE A 201 -11.07 10.17 -4.94
C ILE A 201 -11.44 11.58 -5.44
N ILE A 202 -12.72 11.96 -5.33
CA ILE A 202 -13.19 13.29 -5.74
C ILE A 202 -12.45 14.37 -4.95
N SER A 203 -12.34 14.22 -3.63
CA SER A 203 -11.64 15.18 -2.78
C SER A 203 -10.17 15.28 -3.19
N ALA A 204 -9.45 14.15 -3.22
CA ALA A 204 -8.01 14.12 -3.55
C ALA A 204 -7.68 14.62 -4.97
N ALA A 205 -8.60 14.56 -5.91
CA ALA A 205 -8.42 15.09 -7.25
C ALA A 205 -8.41 16.62 -7.31
N ASN A 206 -8.85 17.30 -6.26
CA ASN A 206 -8.91 18.75 -6.18
C ASN A 206 -7.72 19.36 -5.40
N PRO A 207 -7.38 20.64 -5.63
CA PRO A 207 -6.39 21.35 -4.83
C PRO A 207 -6.84 21.52 -3.37
N HIS A 208 -5.88 21.42 -2.46
CA HIS A 208 -6.08 21.63 -1.02
C HIS A 208 -5.02 22.55 -0.41
N SER A 209 -5.32 23.09 0.77
CA SER A 209 -4.38 23.83 1.61
C SER A 209 -4.53 23.37 3.05
N PHE A 210 -3.49 22.82 3.64
CA PHE A 210 -3.52 22.24 4.97
C PHE A 210 -2.19 22.40 5.71
N LEU A 211 -2.17 22.07 7.00
CA LEU A 211 -0.96 22.11 7.81
C LEU A 211 -0.14 20.83 7.60
N GLY A 212 1.14 20.99 7.37
CA GLY A 212 2.11 19.90 7.25
C GLY A 212 3.49 20.36 7.69
N ILE A 213 4.52 19.63 7.31
CA ILE A 213 5.92 19.99 7.51
C ILE A 213 6.63 20.14 6.16
N ASN A 214 7.64 21.00 6.11
CA ASN A 214 8.56 21.11 4.97
C ASN A 214 9.79 20.21 5.14
N ALA A 215 10.72 20.26 4.18
CA ALA A 215 11.95 19.46 4.23
C ALA A 215 12.81 19.73 5.47
N GLN A 216 12.74 20.94 6.05
CA GLN A 216 13.44 21.33 7.28
C GLN A 216 12.64 21.00 8.56
N GLY A 217 11.59 20.18 8.46
CA GLY A 217 10.77 19.78 9.60
C GLY A 217 9.90 20.89 10.21
N LYS A 218 9.86 22.06 9.60
CA LYS A 218 9.07 23.19 10.09
C LYS A 218 7.63 23.09 9.69
N THR A 219 6.71 23.36 10.63
CA THR A 219 5.29 23.49 10.35
C THR A 219 5.07 24.47 9.20
N SER A 220 4.34 24.06 8.19
CA SER A 220 4.17 24.77 6.94
C SER A 220 2.74 24.65 6.40
N ILE A 221 2.32 25.63 5.61
CA ILE A 221 1.08 25.52 4.83
C ILE A 221 1.42 24.77 3.53
N VAL A 222 0.91 23.56 3.40
CA VAL A 222 1.03 22.76 2.18
C VAL A 222 -0.10 23.14 1.23
N ARG A 223 0.24 23.49 -0.02
CA ARG A 223 -0.72 23.74 -1.10
C ARG A 223 -0.51 22.73 -2.20
N THR A 224 -1.57 21.97 -2.52
CA THR A 224 -1.53 20.89 -3.52
C THR A 224 -2.23 21.31 -4.81
N ARG A 225 -1.99 20.55 -5.88
CA ARG A 225 -2.65 20.73 -7.18
C ARG A 225 -3.80 19.76 -7.41
N GLY A 226 -3.97 18.78 -6.52
CA GLY A 226 -4.83 17.64 -6.72
C GLY A 226 -4.11 16.46 -7.39
N ASN A 227 -4.57 15.26 -7.10
CA ASN A 227 -4.03 14.00 -7.62
C ASN A 227 -5.12 13.26 -8.42
N ARG A 228 -5.02 13.26 -9.74
CA ARG A 228 -5.99 12.65 -10.64
C ARG A 228 -5.95 11.11 -10.68
N TYR A 229 -4.92 10.49 -10.09
CA TYR A 229 -4.70 9.05 -10.14
C TYR A 229 -5.27 8.30 -8.92
N GLY A 230 -6.32 8.87 -8.30
CA GLY A 230 -7.13 8.18 -7.31
C GLY A 230 -7.97 7.07 -7.94
N HIS A 231 -8.05 5.91 -7.29
CA HIS A 231 -8.85 4.78 -7.73
C HIS A 231 -9.36 3.95 -6.54
N VAL A 232 -10.38 3.12 -6.76
CA VAL A 232 -11.00 2.31 -5.71
C VAL A 232 -10.22 1.02 -5.49
N VAL A 233 -10.09 0.61 -4.23
CA VAL A 233 -9.65 -0.72 -3.82
C VAL A 233 -10.79 -1.45 -3.13
N LEU A 234 -11.30 -2.51 -3.74
CA LEU A 234 -12.34 -3.38 -3.21
C LEU A 234 -11.72 -4.36 -2.21
N ARG A 235 -12.05 -4.22 -0.93
CA ARG A 235 -11.52 -5.05 0.15
C ARG A 235 -12.59 -5.88 0.90
N GLY A 236 -13.84 -5.85 0.39
CA GLY A 236 -15.00 -6.37 1.09
C GLY A 236 -15.37 -5.53 2.32
N GLY A 237 -16.37 -5.96 3.09
CA GLY A 237 -16.80 -5.28 4.31
C GLY A 237 -17.81 -6.11 5.09
N ASP A 238 -17.84 -5.96 6.43
CA ASP A 238 -18.76 -6.66 7.35
C ASP A 238 -18.86 -8.18 7.08
N GLY A 239 -17.70 -8.82 6.81
CA GLY A 239 -17.64 -10.24 6.51
C GLY A 239 -18.22 -10.63 5.15
N ARG A 240 -18.47 -9.68 4.25
CA ARG A 240 -18.97 -9.91 2.89
C ARG A 240 -17.90 -9.55 1.85
N PRO A 241 -17.60 -10.47 0.92
CA PRO A 241 -16.75 -10.17 -0.24
C PRO A 241 -17.39 -9.13 -1.16
N ASN A 242 -16.56 -8.45 -1.99
CA ASN A 242 -17.02 -7.55 -3.05
C ASN A 242 -16.16 -7.63 -4.30
N TYR A 243 -15.53 -8.79 -4.55
CA TYR A 243 -14.72 -9.05 -5.73
C TYR A 243 -15.47 -9.73 -6.87
N ASP A 244 -16.65 -10.29 -6.59
CA ASP A 244 -17.46 -11.00 -7.60
C ASP A 244 -17.95 -10.05 -8.70
N SER A 245 -18.36 -10.62 -9.83
CA SER A 245 -18.76 -9.85 -11.03
C SER A 245 -19.92 -8.89 -10.80
N VAL A 246 -20.84 -9.20 -9.87
CA VAL A 246 -21.96 -8.30 -9.52
C VAL A 246 -21.43 -7.11 -8.72
N SER A 247 -20.63 -7.36 -7.69
CA SER A 247 -20.03 -6.31 -6.88
C SER A 247 -19.10 -5.40 -7.70
N VAL A 248 -18.32 -5.96 -8.60
CA VAL A 248 -17.47 -5.21 -9.54
C VAL A 248 -18.33 -4.32 -10.44
N SER A 249 -19.43 -4.86 -11.02
CA SER A 249 -20.34 -4.08 -11.87
C SER A 249 -21.01 -2.93 -11.11
N LEU A 250 -21.39 -3.14 -9.84
CA LEU A 250 -21.92 -2.07 -8.98
C LEU A 250 -20.86 -0.99 -8.73
N GLY A 251 -19.61 -1.37 -8.53
CA GLY A 251 -18.48 -0.44 -8.41
C GLY A 251 -18.27 0.40 -9.68
N GLU A 252 -18.33 -0.25 -10.84
CA GLU A 252 -18.27 0.43 -12.15
C GLU A 252 -19.37 1.46 -12.31
N GLN A 253 -20.63 1.09 -12.00
CA GLN A 253 -21.78 1.98 -12.07
C GLN A 253 -21.65 3.17 -11.11
N ALA A 254 -21.18 2.93 -9.88
CA ALA A 254 -20.97 3.99 -8.89
C ALA A 254 -19.89 4.99 -9.35
N LEU A 255 -18.78 4.51 -9.91
CA LEU A 255 -17.72 5.35 -10.48
C LEU A 255 -18.24 6.14 -11.71
N ALA A 256 -18.97 5.49 -12.61
CA ALA A 256 -19.57 6.13 -13.79
C ALA A 256 -20.54 7.25 -13.38
N LYS A 257 -21.43 6.99 -12.38
CA LYS A 257 -22.35 7.99 -11.82
C LYS A 257 -21.58 9.20 -11.24
N ALA A 258 -20.42 8.96 -10.63
CA ALA A 258 -19.55 10.01 -10.11
C ALA A 258 -18.68 10.68 -11.20
N LYS A 259 -18.79 10.26 -12.48
CA LYS A 259 -17.98 10.71 -13.62
C LYS A 259 -16.47 10.48 -13.41
N LEU A 260 -16.11 9.40 -12.72
CA LEU A 260 -14.75 8.96 -12.47
C LEU A 260 -14.35 7.83 -13.45
N ALA A 261 -13.05 7.68 -13.67
CA ALA A 261 -12.53 6.53 -14.38
C ALA A 261 -12.88 5.24 -13.64
N GLN A 262 -13.38 4.23 -14.37
CA GLN A 262 -13.76 2.94 -13.79
C GLN A 262 -12.51 2.09 -13.56
N ASN A 263 -11.65 2.52 -12.61
CA ASN A 263 -10.44 1.84 -12.22
C ASN A 263 -10.63 1.18 -10.85
N LEU A 264 -10.64 -0.15 -10.84
CA LEU A 264 -10.82 -0.98 -9.65
C LEU A 264 -9.58 -1.83 -9.41
N VAL A 265 -9.14 -1.87 -8.16
CA VAL A 265 -8.16 -2.83 -7.66
C VAL A 265 -8.89 -3.78 -6.73
N VAL A 266 -8.66 -5.08 -6.84
CA VAL A 266 -9.23 -6.07 -5.93
C VAL A 266 -8.19 -6.48 -4.90
N ASP A 267 -8.48 -6.21 -3.65
CA ASP A 267 -7.71 -6.73 -2.51
C ASP A 267 -8.18 -8.17 -2.23
N CYS A 268 -7.34 -9.14 -2.54
CA CYS A 268 -7.65 -10.57 -2.40
C CYS A 268 -7.69 -11.04 -0.94
N SER A 269 -7.17 -10.23 0.00
CA SER A 269 -7.19 -10.53 1.42
C SER A 269 -8.39 -9.89 2.14
N HIS A 270 -8.28 -9.63 3.43
CA HIS A 270 -9.29 -8.98 4.26
C HIS A 270 -10.68 -9.65 4.20
N ALA A 271 -11.76 -8.91 3.98
CA ALA A 271 -13.10 -9.50 3.95
C ALA A 271 -13.34 -10.29 2.66
N ASN A 272 -12.63 -10.00 1.58
CA ASN A 272 -12.72 -10.77 0.34
C ASN A 272 -12.27 -12.23 0.49
N SER A 273 -11.37 -12.52 1.40
CA SER A 273 -10.97 -13.89 1.77
C SER A 273 -11.50 -14.33 3.14
N TYR A 274 -12.43 -13.58 3.73
CA TYR A 274 -12.90 -13.83 5.11
C TYR A 274 -11.75 -13.86 6.13
N LYS A 275 -10.65 -13.13 5.87
CA LYS A 275 -9.38 -13.14 6.62
C LYS A 275 -8.70 -14.52 6.69
N LYS A 276 -9.03 -15.42 5.77
CA LYS A 276 -8.42 -16.74 5.60
C LYS A 276 -7.44 -16.69 4.44
N PRO A 277 -6.12 -16.73 4.66
CA PRO A 277 -5.14 -16.52 3.59
C PRO A 277 -5.28 -17.55 2.47
N GLU A 278 -5.64 -18.80 2.79
CA GLU A 278 -5.87 -19.88 1.82
C GLU A 278 -6.98 -19.59 0.80
N MET A 279 -7.84 -18.60 1.06
CA MET A 279 -8.87 -18.17 0.13
C MET A 279 -8.38 -17.14 -0.90
N GLN A 280 -7.26 -16.46 -0.65
CA GLN A 280 -6.75 -15.44 -1.58
C GLN A 280 -6.50 -15.97 -3.00
N PRO A 281 -5.94 -17.19 -3.22
CA PRO A 281 -5.79 -17.74 -4.56
C PRO A 281 -7.11 -17.96 -5.29
N LEU A 282 -8.20 -18.27 -4.58
CA LEU A 282 -9.53 -18.43 -5.17
C LEU A 282 -10.09 -17.07 -5.64
N VAL A 283 -9.93 -16.03 -4.84
CA VAL A 283 -10.29 -14.66 -5.23
C VAL A 283 -9.50 -14.22 -6.46
N LEU A 284 -8.18 -14.47 -6.47
CA LEU A 284 -7.32 -14.15 -7.60
C LEU A 284 -7.76 -14.89 -8.87
N SER A 285 -8.08 -16.17 -8.77
CA SER A 285 -8.57 -16.98 -9.90
C SER A 285 -9.89 -16.47 -10.46
N ASP A 286 -10.85 -16.10 -9.60
CA ASP A 286 -12.13 -15.51 -10.02
C ASP A 286 -11.91 -14.19 -10.76
N VAL A 287 -11.10 -13.30 -10.20
CA VAL A 287 -10.76 -12.01 -10.83
C VAL A 287 -10.08 -12.23 -12.19
N ALA A 288 -9.16 -13.19 -12.30
CA ALA A 288 -8.52 -13.52 -13.57
C ALA A 288 -9.54 -14.01 -14.61
N GLN A 289 -10.54 -14.80 -14.19
CA GLN A 289 -11.63 -15.22 -15.07
C GLN A 289 -12.50 -14.04 -15.53
N GLN A 290 -12.88 -13.12 -14.64
CA GLN A 290 -13.63 -11.93 -15.02
C GLN A 290 -12.89 -11.12 -16.08
N ILE A 291 -11.57 -10.94 -15.92
CA ILE A 291 -10.72 -10.24 -16.90
C ILE A 291 -10.68 -11.01 -18.23
N ALA A 292 -10.53 -12.32 -18.20
CA ALA A 292 -10.53 -13.18 -19.38
C ALA A 292 -11.87 -13.13 -20.14
N HIS A 293 -12.97 -12.93 -19.43
CA HIS A 293 -14.31 -12.75 -20.02
C HIS A 293 -14.63 -11.29 -20.43
N GLY A 294 -13.62 -10.40 -20.41
CA GLY A 294 -13.75 -9.07 -20.99
C GLY A 294 -13.91 -7.92 -20.00
N ASN A 295 -13.83 -8.16 -18.68
CA ASN A 295 -13.81 -7.05 -17.73
C ASN A 295 -12.57 -6.17 -17.97
N ARG A 296 -12.81 -4.86 -18.08
CA ARG A 296 -11.77 -3.86 -18.32
C ARG A 296 -11.52 -2.94 -17.10
N SER A 297 -12.45 -2.89 -16.14
CA SER A 297 -12.37 -1.98 -15.00
C SER A 297 -11.34 -2.42 -13.97
N ILE A 298 -11.11 -3.73 -13.83
CA ILE A 298 -10.09 -4.25 -12.91
C ILE A 298 -8.72 -3.99 -13.50
N VAL A 299 -7.95 -3.09 -12.87
CA VAL A 299 -6.61 -2.66 -13.31
C VAL A 299 -5.49 -3.27 -12.48
N GLY A 300 -5.82 -3.84 -11.34
CA GLY A 300 -4.82 -4.43 -10.45
C GLY A 300 -5.43 -5.25 -9.33
N LEU A 301 -4.52 -5.89 -8.58
CA LEU A 301 -4.85 -6.71 -7.43
C LEU A 301 -3.92 -6.37 -6.26
N MET A 302 -4.35 -6.75 -5.04
CA MET A 302 -3.52 -6.72 -3.85
C MET A 302 -3.55 -8.10 -3.18
N ILE A 303 -2.37 -8.59 -2.75
CA ILE A 303 -2.20 -9.92 -2.15
C ILE A 303 -1.33 -9.78 -0.89
N GLU A 304 -1.78 -10.34 0.23
CA GLU A 304 -0.96 -10.47 1.43
C GLU A 304 -0.23 -11.82 1.40
N SER A 305 1.08 -11.75 1.20
CA SER A 305 1.98 -12.87 0.96
C SER A 305 3.27 -12.71 1.77
N ASN A 306 3.83 -13.80 2.27
CA ASN A 306 5.12 -13.81 2.94
C ASN A 306 5.90 -15.07 2.53
N ILE A 307 7.09 -15.31 3.11
CA ILE A 307 7.87 -16.52 2.85
C ILE A 307 7.09 -17.73 3.36
N GLU A 308 6.58 -17.67 4.60
CA GLU A 308 5.77 -18.69 5.26
C GLU A 308 4.30 -18.25 5.37
N ALA A 309 3.40 -19.24 5.32
CA ALA A 309 1.96 -19.00 5.46
C ALA A 309 1.55 -18.68 6.90
N GLY A 310 0.41 -17.99 7.02
CA GLY A 310 -0.22 -17.70 8.30
C GLY A 310 0.32 -16.46 8.99
N ASN A 311 0.17 -16.44 10.30
CA ASN A 311 0.70 -15.40 11.18
C ASN A 311 1.09 -15.98 12.54
N GLN A 312 1.78 -15.16 13.33
CA GLN A 312 2.25 -15.49 14.67
C GLN A 312 2.06 -14.29 15.61
N PRO A 313 1.87 -14.51 16.91
CA PRO A 313 1.97 -13.41 17.87
C PRO A 313 3.43 -12.95 18.01
N ILE A 314 3.64 -11.71 18.45
CA ILE A 314 4.95 -11.24 18.87
C ILE A 314 5.24 -11.84 20.24
N PRO A 315 6.24 -12.75 20.37
CA PRO A 315 6.57 -13.37 21.66
C PRO A 315 7.41 -12.41 22.51
N ALA A 316 7.37 -12.58 23.83
CA ALA A 316 8.26 -11.84 24.72
C ALA A 316 9.76 -12.09 24.44
N ASP A 317 10.10 -13.28 24.00
CA ASP A 317 11.42 -13.66 23.52
C ASP A 317 11.43 -13.64 21.99
N LEU A 318 11.92 -12.57 21.40
CA LEU A 318 11.93 -12.36 19.94
C LEU A 318 12.76 -13.39 19.17
N SER A 319 13.68 -14.10 19.84
CA SER A 319 14.44 -15.20 19.20
C SER A 319 13.56 -16.38 18.78
N LYS A 320 12.33 -16.45 19.29
CA LYS A 320 11.32 -17.47 18.95
C LYS A 320 10.45 -17.11 17.76
N LEU A 321 10.63 -15.91 17.18
CA LEU A 321 9.94 -15.53 15.95
C LEU A 321 10.29 -16.50 14.82
N LYS A 322 9.25 -16.99 14.14
CA LYS A 322 9.42 -17.79 12.93
C LYS A 322 9.81 -16.87 11.78
N TYR A 323 10.93 -17.20 11.13
CA TYR A 323 11.41 -16.47 9.97
C TYR A 323 10.38 -16.42 8.85
N GLY A 324 10.17 -15.26 8.26
CA GLY A 324 9.27 -15.09 7.12
C GLY A 324 7.78 -15.31 7.38
N CYS A 325 7.36 -15.38 8.65
CA CYS A 325 5.96 -15.50 9.05
C CYS A 325 5.44 -14.16 9.59
N SER A 326 4.26 -13.72 9.16
CA SER A 326 3.66 -12.43 9.53
C SER A 326 3.41 -12.30 11.03
N VAL A 327 3.63 -11.11 11.61
CA VAL A 327 3.23 -10.76 13.01
C VAL A 327 1.94 -9.92 13.04
N THR A 328 1.32 -9.70 11.88
CA THR A 328 0.05 -8.99 11.74
C THR A 328 -0.98 -9.92 11.09
N ASP A 329 -1.66 -9.51 10.01
CA ASP A 329 -2.64 -10.39 9.39
C ASP A 329 -1.96 -11.58 8.68
N ALA A 330 -2.67 -12.70 8.61
CA ALA A 330 -2.14 -13.93 8.02
C ALA A 330 -1.93 -13.78 6.50
N CYS A 331 -0.81 -14.29 6.01
CA CYS A 331 -0.40 -14.26 4.61
C CYS A 331 -0.46 -15.64 3.96
N ILE A 332 -0.56 -15.72 2.64
CA ILE A 332 -0.18 -16.93 1.89
C ILE A 332 1.34 -17.06 1.85
N ASP A 333 1.85 -18.29 1.65
CA ASP A 333 3.29 -18.52 1.50
C ASP A 333 3.81 -18.15 0.10
N TRP A 334 5.15 -18.20 -0.03
CA TRP A 334 5.81 -17.91 -1.29
C TRP A 334 5.40 -18.86 -2.41
N ASN A 335 5.36 -20.16 -2.18
CA ASN A 335 5.06 -21.15 -3.22
C ASN A 335 3.65 -20.98 -3.78
N THR A 336 2.68 -20.72 -2.91
CA THR A 336 1.31 -20.40 -3.29
C THR A 336 1.24 -19.11 -4.11
N THR A 337 1.99 -18.08 -3.72
CA THR A 337 2.06 -16.79 -4.42
C THR A 337 2.65 -16.94 -5.82
N GLU A 338 3.80 -17.59 -5.94
CA GLU A 338 4.49 -17.84 -7.20
C GLU A 338 3.59 -18.62 -8.17
N SER A 339 3.01 -19.72 -7.70
CA SER A 339 2.08 -20.55 -8.49
C SER A 339 0.85 -19.77 -8.96
N ALA A 340 0.23 -18.98 -8.07
CA ALA A 340 -0.97 -18.21 -8.40
C ALA A 340 -0.69 -17.12 -9.43
N LEU A 341 0.45 -16.40 -9.32
CA LEU A 341 0.83 -15.35 -10.27
C LEU A 341 1.27 -15.92 -11.62
N HIS A 342 1.95 -17.06 -11.65
CA HIS A 342 2.23 -17.76 -12.90
C HIS A 342 0.95 -18.24 -13.59
N SER A 343 0.01 -18.81 -12.86
CA SER A 343 -1.30 -19.24 -13.40
C SER A 343 -2.04 -18.06 -14.01
N MET A 344 -2.11 -16.93 -13.31
CA MET A 344 -2.74 -15.70 -13.79
C MET A 344 -2.04 -15.16 -15.05
N HIS A 345 -0.70 -15.15 -15.08
CA HIS A 345 0.10 -14.76 -16.24
C HIS A 345 -0.28 -15.60 -17.46
N GLN A 346 -0.27 -16.94 -17.33
CA GLN A 346 -0.60 -17.84 -18.44
C GLN A 346 -2.03 -17.64 -18.94
N GLN A 347 -3.00 -17.48 -18.03
CA GLN A 347 -4.40 -17.28 -18.39
C GLN A 347 -4.63 -15.97 -19.14
N LEU A 348 -3.90 -14.90 -18.78
CA LEU A 348 -4.15 -13.56 -19.31
C LEU A 348 -3.24 -13.16 -20.46
N LYS A 349 -2.19 -13.91 -20.74
CA LYS A 349 -1.18 -13.59 -21.77
C LYS A 349 -1.79 -13.31 -23.16
N SER A 350 -2.78 -14.08 -23.58
CA SER A 350 -3.47 -13.88 -24.87
C SER A 350 -4.59 -12.84 -24.81
N VAL A 351 -5.07 -12.48 -23.61
CA VAL A 351 -6.22 -11.60 -23.41
C VAL A 351 -5.81 -10.13 -23.30
N LEU A 352 -4.76 -9.85 -22.54
CA LEU A 352 -4.36 -8.48 -22.19
C LEU A 352 -4.02 -7.59 -23.38
N PRO A 353 -3.35 -8.06 -24.46
CA PRO A 353 -3.07 -7.21 -25.62
C PRO A 353 -4.32 -6.58 -26.22
N GLY A 354 -5.48 -7.24 -26.15
CA GLY A 354 -6.76 -6.73 -26.62
C GLY A 354 -7.43 -5.69 -25.71
N ARG A 355 -6.84 -5.37 -24.55
CA ARG A 355 -7.36 -4.36 -23.60
C ARG A 355 -6.89 -2.94 -23.88
N SER A 356 -5.80 -2.76 -24.62
CA SER A 356 -5.39 -1.43 -25.10
C SER A 356 -6.44 -0.87 -26.05
N LYS A 357 -6.64 0.42 -25.99
CA LYS A 357 -7.47 1.14 -26.95
C LYS A 357 -6.70 1.37 -28.23
#